data_6d7dd369a3747decb29d6f70fbdcbc99
#
_entry.id   6d7dd369a3747decb29d6f70fbdcbc99
#
_cell.length_a   1.000
_cell.length_b   1.000
_cell.length_c   1.000
_cell.angle_alpha   90.00
_cell.angle_beta   90.00
_cell.angle_gamma   90.00
#
_symmetry.space_group_name_H-M   'P 1'
#
loop_
_entity.id
_entity.type
_entity.pdbx_description
1 polymer ?
#
loop_
_entity_poly.entity_id
_entity_poly.type
_entity_poly.pdbx_seq_one_letter_code
_entity_poly.pdbx_strand_id
1 'polypeptide(L)'
;MKINCFIPYENFNQAKATIHALQQSPLVHKIYLLAGQDVFDQDDKIAGCDCMHADTLHATTTIKAIANRADTPYSLIYTKTSELCMGYFGLERMLQIAENSGAGMVYSDHYQVKNSQKMNSPVIGYQKGSLRDDFNFGSVLLYKTSALKKAAADMGANYQFAGLYDLRLKISRFSDLVHINEYLYTEIEHDERKSGEKLFDYVDPKNRDLQIEMEHACTDHLQQIGAYLK
;
A
#
# COMPACT_ATOMS: atom_id res chain seq x y z
N MET A 1 -15.01 -9.49 -11.21
CA MET A 1 -13.57 -9.21 -11.42
C MET A 1 -12.75 -9.84 -10.33
N LYS A 2 -11.43 -9.92 -10.49
CA LYS A 2 -10.53 -10.56 -9.51
C LYS A 2 -9.44 -9.59 -9.09
N ILE A 3 -8.91 -9.81 -7.88
CA ILE A 3 -7.92 -8.97 -7.22
C ILE A 3 -6.75 -9.85 -6.77
N ASN A 4 -5.53 -9.45 -7.09
CA ASN A 4 -4.34 -9.96 -6.39
C ASN A 4 -4.11 -9.11 -5.15
N CYS A 5 -3.88 -9.76 -4.01
CA CYS A 5 -3.58 -9.08 -2.75
C CYS A 5 -2.11 -9.25 -2.41
N PHE A 6 -1.44 -8.16 -2.06
CA PHE A 6 -0.04 -8.12 -1.63
C PHE A 6 -0.01 -7.61 -0.20
N ILE A 7 0.45 -8.45 0.73
CA ILE A 7 0.45 -8.14 2.17
C ILE A 7 1.83 -8.37 2.77
N PRO A 8 2.34 -7.46 3.62
CA PRO A 8 3.56 -7.70 4.39
C PRO A 8 3.39 -8.90 5.31
N TYR A 9 4.42 -9.69 5.42
CA TYR A 9 4.41 -10.93 6.19
C TYR A 9 5.65 -11.00 7.09
N GLU A 10 5.44 -11.16 8.38
CA GLU A 10 6.48 -11.37 9.38
C GLU A 10 6.48 -12.81 9.90
N ASN A 11 5.29 -13.36 10.16
CA ASN A 11 5.08 -14.74 10.57
C ASN A 11 3.59 -15.12 10.43
N PHE A 12 3.29 -16.42 10.51
CA PHE A 12 1.93 -16.93 10.34
C PHE A 12 0.95 -16.41 11.41
N ASN A 13 1.37 -16.31 12.66
CA ASN A 13 0.47 -15.85 13.73
C ASN A 13 0.02 -14.41 13.54
N GLN A 14 0.91 -13.55 13.02
CA GLN A 14 0.60 -12.16 12.68
C GLN A 14 -0.37 -12.09 11.49
N ALA A 15 -0.15 -12.86 10.43
CA ALA A 15 -0.86 -12.70 9.16
C ALA A 15 -2.12 -13.56 9.02
N LYS A 16 -2.29 -14.61 9.83
CA LYS A 16 -3.35 -15.63 9.66
C LYS A 16 -4.77 -15.06 9.58
N ALA A 17 -5.10 -14.09 10.43
CA ALA A 17 -6.44 -13.49 10.45
C ALA A 17 -6.70 -12.68 9.16
N THR A 18 -5.72 -11.88 8.72
CA THR A 18 -5.77 -11.14 7.46
C THR A 18 -5.88 -12.07 6.26
N ILE A 19 -5.06 -13.13 6.22
CA ILE A 19 -5.09 -14.14 5.14
C ILE A 19 -6.48 -14.78 5.08
N HIS A 20 -6.98 -15.26 6.23
CA HIS A 20 -8.30 -15.88 6.31
C HIS A 20 -9.42 -14.95 5.85
N ALA A 21 -9.41 -13.69 6.30
CA ALA A 21 -10.40 -12.69 5.90
C ALA A 21 -10.39 -12.44 4.39
N LEU A 22 -9.21 -12.33 3.78
CA LEU A 22 -9.07 -12.14 2.34
C LEU A 22 -9.50 -13.38 1.54
N GLN A 23 -9.19 -14.58 2.02
CA GLN A 23 -9.58 -15.84 1.38
C GLN A 23 -11.10 -16.07 1.35
N GLN A 24 -11.85 -15.48 2.29
CA GLN A 24 -13.32 -15.57 2.29
C GLN A 24 -13.97 -14.75 1.17
N SER A 25 -13.27 -13.77 0.60
CA SER A 25 -13.83 -12.97 -0.49
C SER A 25 -13.71 -13.69 -1.83
N PRO A 26 -14.82 -13.88 -2.57
CA PRO A 26 -14.79 -14.45 -3.91
C PRO A 26 -14.06 -13.56 -4.94
N LEU A 27 -13.79 -12.30 -4.59
CA LEU A 27 -13.06 -11.36 -5.45
C LEU A 27 -11.55 -11.59 -5.40
N VAL A 28 -11.03 -12.11 -4.31
CA VAL A 28 -9.60 -12.40 -4.18
C VAL A 28 -9.24 -13.61 -5.03
N HIS A 29 -8.27 -13.40 -5.93
CA HIS A 29 -7.73 -14.45 -6.79
C HIS A 29 -6.55 -15.12 -6.12
N LYS A 30 -5.62 -14.32 -5.63
CA LYS A 30 -4.39 -14.80 -5.02
C LYS A 30 -3.85 -13.82 -3.99
N ILE A 31 -3.22 -14.36 -2.96
CA ILE A 31 -2.54 -13.58 -1.92
C ILE A 31 -1.04 -13.81 -2.07
N TYR A 32 -0.29 -12.73 -2.14
CA TYR A 32 1.18 -12.71 -2.14
C TYR A 32 1.67 -12.18 -0.81
N LEU A 33 2.51 -12.97 -0.14
CA LEU A 33 3.14 -12.64 1.14
C LEU A 33 4.49 -11.99 0.86
N LEU A 34 4.67 -10.76 1.32
CA LEU A 34 5.87 -9.97 1.11
C LEU A 34 6.77 -10.05 2.34
N ALA A 35 7.93 -10.65 2.21
CA ALA A 35 8.89 -10.75 3.32
C ALA A 35 10.34 -10.84 2.82
N GLY A 36 11.28 -10.62 3.74
CA GLY A 36 12.70 -10.89 3.51
C GLY A 36 12.98 -12.40 3.32
N GLN A 37 14.12 -12.72 2.72
CA GLN A 37 14.49 -14.11 2.42
C GLN A 37 14.50 -15.01 3.66
N ASP A 38 15.02 -14.51 4.76
CA ASP A 38 15.18 -15.27 6.01
C ASP A 38 13.85 -15.74 6.63
N VAL A 39 12.75 -15.05 6.29
CA VAL A 39 11.41 -15.36 6.81
C VAL A 39 10.83 -16.59 6.12
N PHE A 40 11.04 -16.72 4.82
CA PHE A 40 10.49 -17.82 4.02
C PHE A 40 11.26 -19.15 4.17
N ASP A 41 12.53 -19.09 4.58
CA ASP A 41 13.34 -20.29 4.82
C ASP A 41 12.86 -21.08 6.05
N GLN A 42 12.01 -20.49 6.90
CA GLN A 42 11.54 -21.06 8.14
C GLN A 42 10.09 -21.59 8.09
N ASP A 43 9.34 -21.33 7.01
CA ASP A 43 7.89 -21.52 7.05
C ASP A 43 7.36 -22.53 6.04
N ASP A 44 6.35 -23.25 6.51
CA ASP A 44 5.51 -24.13 5.70
C ASP A 44 4.73 -23.30 4.66
N LYS A 45 4.49 -23.90 3.50
CA LYS A 45 3.65 -23.32 2.46
C LYS A 45 2.25 -23.03 3.02
N ILE A 46 1.90 -21.74 3.11
CA ILE A 46 0.57 -21.32 3.52
C ILE A 46 -0.40 -21.57 2.36
N ALA A 47 -1.41 -22.38 2.60
CA ALA A 47 -2.39 -22.75 1.59
C ALA A 47 -3.07 -21.50 0.99
N GLY A 48 -3.09 -21.42 -0.35
CA GLY A 48 -3.71 -20.31 -1.08
C GLY A 48 -2.89 -19.02 -1.13
N CYS A 49 -1.65 -19.03 -0.63
CA CYS A 49 -0.73 -17.93 -0.68
C CYS A 49 0.54 -18.27 -1.45
N ASP A 50 1.13 -17.30 -2.13
CA ASP A 50 2.48 -17.37 -2.70
C ASP A 50 3.41 -16.44 -1.93
N CYS A 51 4.63 -16.88 -1.71
CA CYS A 51 5.70 -16.06 -1.14
C CYS A 51 6.34 -15.20 -2.22
N MET A 52 6.64 -13.95 -1.88
CA MET A 52 7.37 -13.02 -2.73
C MET A 52 8.44 -12.29 -1.92
N HIS A 53 9.69 -12.43 -2.35
CA HIS A 53 10.79 -11.75 -1.68
C HIS A 53 10.63 -10.22 -1.79
N ALA A 54 10.72 -9.54 -0.65
CA ALA A 54 10.67 -8.09 -0.54
C ALA A 54 11.35 -7.65 0.76
N ASP A 55 12.42 -6.89 0.68
CA ASP A 55 13.09 -6.37 1.87
C ASP A 55 12.25 -5.30 2.57
N THR A 56 11.62 -4.45 1.78
CA THR A 56 10.67 -3.44 2.25
C THR A 56 9.62 -3.15 1.17
N LEU A 57 8.39 -2.91 1.60
CA LEU A 57 7.31 -2.51 0.70
C LEU A 57 7.59 -1.16 0.00
N HIS A 58 8.41 -0.31 0.62
CA HIS A 58 8.73 1.02 0.12
C HIS A 58 9.83 1.03 -0.96
N ALA A 59 10.50 -0.10 -1.21
CA ALA A 59 11.54 -0.16 -2.22
C ALA A 59 10.98 -0.21 -3.65
N THR A 60 11.64 0.48 -4.57
CA THR A 60 11.29 0.43 -6.01
C THR A 60 11.33 -1.00 -6.56
N THR A 61 12.29 -1.82 -6.10
CA THR A 61 12.40 -3.23 -6.49
C THR A 61 11.17 -4.02 -6.14
N THR A 62 10.63 -3.82 -4.93
CA THR A 62 9.39 -4.46 -4.47
C THR A 62 8.19 -4.02 -5.30
N ILE A 63 8.05 -2.72 -5.57
CA ILE A 63 6.94 -2.21 -6.41
C ILE A 63 6.99 -2.81 -7.82
N LYS A 64 8.17 -2.88 -8.44
CA LYS A 64 8.35 -3.53 -9.74
C LYS A 64 8.03 -5.02 -9.70
N ALA A 65 8.43 -5.71 -8.64
CA ALA A 65 8.12 -7.12 -8.45
C ALA A 65 6.61 -7.36 -8.30
N ILE A 66 5.91 -6.52 -7.52
CA ILE A 66 4.44 -6.52 -7.40
C ILE A 66 3.79 -6.33 -8.77
N ALA A 67 4.21 -5.30 -9.51
CA ALA A 67 3.67 -5.01 -10.85
C ALA A 67 3.86 -6.18 -11.82
N ASN A 68 5.00 -6.86 -11.76
CA ASN A 68 5.29 -8.02 -12.62
C ASN A 68 4.45 -9.25 -12.23
N ARG A 69 4.17 -9.45 -10.94
CA ARG A 69 3.37 -10.57 -10.43
C ARG A 69 1.87 -10.39 -10.64
N ALA A 70 1.40 -9.16 -10.65
CA ALA A 70 -0.01 -8.84 -10.78
C ALA A 70 -0.55 -9.29 -12.14
N ASP A 71 -1.51 -10.23 -12.15
CA ASP A 71 -2.12 -10.83 -13.34
C ASP A 71 -3.64 -10.65 -13.40
N THR A 72 -4.23 -9.98 -12.40
CA THR A 72 -5.66 -9.64 -12.33
C THR A 72 -5.90 -8.18 -12.68
N PRO A 73 -7.14 -7.78 -13.03
CA PRO A 73 -7.46 -6.38 -13.36
C PRO A 73 -7.15 -5.36 -12.26
N TYR A 74 -7.21 -5.79 -11.00
CA TYR A 74 -6.93 -4.96 -9.83
C TYR A 74 -5.93 -5.62 -8.91
N SER A 75 -5.14 -4.79 -8.22
CA SER A 75 -4.12 -5.18 -7.25
C SER A 75 -4.33 -4.42 -5.95
N LEU A 76 -4.55 -5.13 -4.86
CA LEU A 76 -4.63 -4.56 -3.53
C LEU A 76 -3.27 -4.66 -2.87
N ILE A 77 -2.77 -3.54 -2.37
CA ILE A 77 -1.57 -3.50 -1.53
C ILE A 77 -2.01 -3.10 -0.12
N TYR A 78 -1.75 -3.96 0.86
CA TYR A 78 -1.86 -3.62 2.26
C TYR A 78 -0.50 -3.17 2.77
N THR A 79 -0.43 -2.01 3.42
CA THR A 79 0.87 -1.36 3.72
C THR A 79 1.36 -1.58 5.15
N LYS A 80 0.62 -2.34 5.96
CA LYS A 80 0.94 -2.60 7.37
C LYS A 80 1.02 -4.08 7.68
N THR A 81 1.65 -4.40 8.81
CA THR A 81 1.69 -5.75 9.39
C THR A 81 0.58 -5.98 10.42
N SER A 82 -0.19 -4.95 10.81
CA SER A 82 -1.36 -5.11 11.68
C SER A 82 -2.43 -5.99 11.03
N GLU A 83 -3.33 -6.55 11.85
CA GLU A 83 -4.43 -7.35 11.34
C GLU A 83 -5.41 -6.49 10.53
N LEU A 84 -5.79 -6.97 9.35
CA LEU A 84 -6.77 -6.34 8.46
C LEU A 84 -8.10 -7.08 8.52
N CYS A 85 -9.15 -6.36 8.87
CA CYS A 85 -10.53 -6.80 8.78
C CYS A 85 -11.26 -5.98 7.71
N MET A 86 -11.63 -6.60 6.58
CA MET A 86 -12.48 -5.92 5.60
C MET A 86 -13.90 -5.74 6.14
N GLY A 87 -14.50 -4.57 5.90
CA GLY A 87 -15.90 -4.32 6.20
C GLY A 87 -16.84 -5.15 5.31
N TYR A 88 -18.09 -5.23 5.73
CA TYR A 88 -19.12 -5.92 4.94
C TYR A 88 -19.21 -5.27 3.56
N PHE A 89 -19.01 -6.04 2.49
CA PHE A 89 -18.88 -5.56 1.12
C PHE A 89 -17.78 -4.50 0.90
N GLY A 90 -16.77 -4.41 1.76
CA GLY A 90 -15.72 -3.40 1.64
C GLY A 90 -14.91 -3.51 0.35
N LEU A 91 -14.48 -4.73 -0.02
CA LEU A 91 -13.75 -4.96 -1.28
C LEU A 91 -14.63 -4.73 -2.51
N GLU A 92 -15.88 -5.18 -2.47
CA GLU A 92 -16.86 -4.95 -3.53
C GLU A 92 -17.08 -3.46 -3.77
N ARG A 93 -17.20 -2.69 -2.69
CA ARG A 93 -17.39 -1.25 -2.76
C ARG A 93 -16.17 -0.54 -3.34
N MET A 94 -14.97 -0.88 -2.87
CA MET A 94 -13.73 -0.33 -3.45
C MET A 94 -13.63 -0.63 -4.94
N LEU A 95 -13.91 -1.86 -5.33
CA LEU A 95 -13.84 -2.30 -6.72
C LEU A 95 -14.86 -1.55 -7.59
N GLN A 96 -16.11 -1.43 -7.12
CA GLN A 96 -17.17 -0.72 -7.84
C GLN A 96 -16.80 0.75 -8.09
N ILE A 97 -16.24 1.43 -7.09
CA ILE A 97 -15.79 2.82 -7.26
C ILE A 97 -14.61 2.91 -8.21
N ALA A 98 -13.64 1.97 -8.12
CA ALA A 98 -12.50 1.94 -9.03
C ALA A 98 -12.92 1.73 -10.50
N GLU A 99 -13.92 0.88 -10.73
CA GLU A 99 -14.49 0.67 -12.07
C GLU A 99 -15.24 1.90 -12.59
N ASN A 100 -16.15 2.42 -11.79
CA ASN A 100 -17.02 3.53 -12.20
C ASN A 100 -16.23 4.83 -12.43
N SER A 101 -15.19 5.09 -11.63
CA SER A 101 -14.34 6.27 -11.78
C SER A 101 -13.24 6.10 -12.83
N GLY A 102 -12.85 4.86 -13.14
CA GLY A 102 -11.68 4.58 -13.96
C GLY A 102 -10.34 4.94 -13.28
N ALA A 103 -10.35 5.22 -11.97
CA ALA A 103 -9.20 5.65 -11.20
C ALA A 103 -8.02 4.67 -11.28
N GLY A 104 -6.81 5.21 -11.23
CA GLY A 104 -5.59 4.41 -11.13
C GLY A 104 -5.37 3.82 -9.74
N MET A 105 -5.89 4.50 -8.72
CA MET A 105 -5.87 4.04 -7.33
C MET A 105 -7.12 4.52 -6.61
N VAL A 106 -7.70 3.67 -5.75
CA VAL A 106 -8.72 4.05 -4.78
C VAL A 106 -8.28 3.68 -3.36
N TYR A 107 -8.73 4.48 -2.39
CA TYR A 107 -8.47 4.30 -0.96
C TYR A 107 -9.66 4.82 -0.17
N SER A 108 -9.77 4.45 1.10
CA SER A 108 -10.96 4.78 1.90
C SER A 108 -10.62 5.16 3.33
N ASP A 109 -11.61 5.74 4.01
CA ASP A 109 -11.59 5.84 5.46
C ASP A 109 -11.58 4.45 6.10
N HIS A 110 -11.12 4.37 7.33
CA HIS A 110 -11.02 3.11 8.06
C HIS A 110 -11.26 3.30 9.56
N TYR A 111 -11.46 2.20 10.23
CA TYR A 111 -11.39 2.14 11.68
C TYR A 111 -10.04 1.65 12.13
N GLN A 112 -9.58 2.14 13.26
CA GLN A 112 -8.46 1.57 14.00
C GLN A 112 -8.95 1.00 15.32
N VAL A 113 -8.49 -0.21 15.66
CA VAL A 113 -8.66 -0.79 16.98
C VAL A 113 -7.29 -0.84 17.65
N LYS A 114 -7.18 -0.10 18.75
CA LYS A 114 -5.97 -0.03 19.56
C LYS A 114 -6.38 -0.15 21.03
N ASN A 115 -5.70 -1.01 21.79
CA ASN A 115 -6.06 -1.28 23.18
C ASN A 115 -7.55 -1.61 23.37
N SER A 116 -8.11 -2.42 22.47
CA SER A 116 -9.52 -2.79 22.42
C SER A 116 -10.51 -1.63 22.22
N GLN A 117 -10.03 -0.42 21.91
CA GLN A 117 -10.85 0.73 21.58
C GLN A 117 -10.91 0.93 20.06
N LYS A 118 -12.12 0.97 19.54
CA LYS A 118 -12.37 1.26 18.12
C LYS A 118 -12.50 2.76 17.90
N MET A 119 -11.70 3.30 17.02
CA MET A 119 -11.66 4.72 16.68
C MET A 119 -11.88 4.91 15.17
N ASN A 120 -12.52 6.01 14.81
CA ASN A 120 -12.62 6.45 13.43
C ASN A 120 -11.27 7.03 12.99
N SER A 121 -10.79 6.61 11.84
CA SER A 121 -9.59 7.13 11.20
C SER A 121 -9.95 7.60 9.77
N PRO A 122 -10.58 8.78 9.65
CA PRO A 122 -10.86 9.36 8.35
C PRO A 122 -9.57 9.80 7.67
N VAL A 123 -9.53 9.69 6.36
CA VAL A 123 -8.46 10.22 5.53
C VAL A 123 -9.01 11.36 4.66
N ILE A 124 -8.16 12.11 4.02
CA ILE A 124 -8.60 13.24 3.18
C ILE A 124 -8.52 12.89 1.69
N GLY A 125 -9.37 13.55 0.88
CA GLY A 125 -9.33 13.43 -0.57
C GLY A 125 -8.01 13.95 -1.15
N TYR A 126 -7.42 13.17 -2.06
CA TYR A 126 -6.22 13.60 -2.76
C TYR A 126 -6.52 14.80 -3.66
N GLN A 127 -5.73 15.84 -3.50
CA GLN A 127 -5.77 16.99 -4.38
C GLN A 127 -4.67 16.86 -5.45
N LYS A 128 -5.06 16.95 -6.70
CA LYS A 128 -4.11 16.85 -7.81
C LYS A 128 -3.01 17.90 -7.67
N GLY A 129 -1.76 17.44 -7.72
CA GLY A 129 -0.59 18.30 -7.47
C GLY A 129 -0.11 18.33 -6.03
N SER A 130 -0.75 17.59 -5.10
CA SER A 130 -0.22 17.43 -3.75
C SER A 130 1.09 16.62 -3.77
N LEU A 131 2.14 17.24 -3.25
CA LEU A 131 3.49 16.67 -3.21
C LEU A 131 3.89 16.13 -1.82
N ARG A 132 2.98 16.17 -0.85
CA ARG A 132 3.27 15.72 0.51
C ARG A 132 3.66 14.23 0.50
N ASP A 133 4.83 13.93 1.00
CA ASP A 133 5.36 12.56 1.16
C ASP A 133 4.65 11.78 2.28
N ASP A 134 4.19 12.52 3.32
CA ASP A 134 3.43 12.01 4.46
C ASP A 134 1.90 11.98 4.25
N PHE A 135 1.43 12.08 3.00
CA PHE A 135 0.00 12.05 2.70
C PHE A 135 -0.61 10.70 3.10
N ASN A 136 -1.58 10.74 4.02
CA ASN A 136 -2.23 9.53 4.52
C ASN A 136 -3.33 9.04 3.58
N PHE A 137 -3.10 7.93 2.89
CA PHE A 137 -4.08 7.22 2.08
C PHE A 137 -4.76 6.05 2.83
N GLY A 138 -4.51 5.91 4.14
CA GLY A 138 -4.82 4.67 4.85
C GLY A 138 -3.84 3.56 4.47
N SER A 139 -4.17 2.33 4.83
CA SER A 139 -3.28 1.18 4.64
C SER A 139 -3.74 0.21 3.56
N VAL A 140 -4.97 0.32 3.08
CA VAL A 140 -5.51 -0.49 1.98
C VAL A 140 -5.57 0.36 0.71
N LEU A 141 -4.73 0.03 -0.24
CA LEU A 141 -4.62 0.73 -1.53
C LEU A 141 -5.02 -0.22 -2.65
N LEU A 142 -6.11 0.09 -3.35
CA LEU A 142 -6.56 -0.71 -4.50
C LEU A 142 -6.14 -0.01 -5.80
N TYR A 143 -5.26 -0.64 -6.54
CA TYR A 143 -4.76 -0.14 -7.82
C TYR A 143 -5.44 -0.81 -9.00
N LYS A 144 -5.72 -0.05 -10.04
CA LYS A 144 -5.91 -0.61 -11.38
C LYS A 144 -4.58 -1.19 -11.84
N THR A 145 -4.51 -2.49 -12.07
CA THR A 145 -3.23 -3.18 -12.35
C THR A 145 -2.51 -2.60 -13.57
N SER A 146 -3.25 -2.17 -14.60
CA SER A 146 -2.64 -1.52 -15.77
C SER A 146 -1.98 -0.18 -15.42
N ALA A 147 -2.55 0.60 -14.49
CA ALA A 147 -1.96 1.85 -14.01
C ALA A 147 -0.72 1.58 -13.15
N LEU A 148 -0.81 0.59 -12.24
CA LEU A 148 0.33 0.13 -11.44
C LEU A 148 1.51 -0.29 -12.34
N LYS A 149 1.27 -1.14 -13.33
CA LYS A 149 2.31 -1.61 -14.27
C LYS A 149 2.92 -0.47 -15.08
N LYS A 150 2.08 0.44 -15.59
CA LYS A 150 2.55 1.60 -16.35
C LYS A 150 3.46 2.49 -15.50
N ALA A 151 3.04 2.80 -14.26
CA ALA A 151 3.83 3.62 -13.36
C ALA A 151 5.13 2.91 -12.93
N ALA A 152 5.06 1.62 -12.58
CA ALA A 152 6.24 0.83 -12.20
C ALA A 152 7.28 0.73 -13.33
N ALA A 153 6.86 0.64 -14.58
CA ALA A 153 7.75 0.66 -15.73
C ALA A 153 8.46 2.00 -15.91
N ASP A 154 7.84 3.11 -15.48
CA ASP A 154 8.40 4.46 -15.55
C ASP A 154 9.29 4.84 -14.36
N MET A 155 9.44 3.95 -13.36
CA MET A 155 10.31 4.16 -12.21
C MET A 155 11.79 3.99 -12.61
N GLY A 156 12.49 5.10 -12.88
CA GLY A 156 13.88 5.09 -13.31
C GLY A 156 14.88 4.94 -12.17
N ALA A 157 14.60 5.51 -11.01
CA ALA A 157 15.44 5.44 -9.82
C ALA A 157 15.17 4.17 -9.00
N ASN A 158 16.18 3.73 -8.26
CA ASN A 158 16.08 2.58 -7.36
C ASN A 158 16.07 3.07 -5.91
N TYR A 159 14.92 3.46 -5.42
CA TYR A 159 14.70 3.93 -4.05
C TYR A 159 14.54 2.74 -3.10
N GLN A 160 15.06 2.89 -1.88
CA GLN A 160 14.83 1.98 -0.76
C GLN A 160 13.56 2.38 0.03
N PHE A 161 13.28 3.68 0.11
CA PHE A 161 12.24 4.25 0.97
C PHE A 161 11.15 4.97 0.20
N ALA A 162 11.45 5.56 -0.96
CA ALA A 162 10.53 6.42 -1.70
C ALA A 162 9.72 5.70 -2.79
N GLY A 163 9.78 4.37 -2.92
CA GLY A 163 9.13 3.65 -4.03
C GLY A 163 7.62 3.78 -4.06
N LEU A 164 6.91 3.68 -2.92
CA LEU A 164 5.46 3.92 -2.88
C LEU A 164 5.09 5.38 -3.16
N TYR A 165 5.90 6.32 -2.69
CA TYR A 165 5.73 7.73 -2.96
C TYR A 165 5.92 8.05 -4.46
N ASP A 166 6.99 7.55 -5.07
CA ASP A 166 7.27 7.70 -6.49
C ASP A 166 6.17 7.05 -7.36
N LEU A 167 5.71 5.84 -6.98
CA LEU A 167 4.57 5.17 -7.63
C LEU A 167 3.33 6.06 -7.66
N ARG A 168 2.96 6.62 -6.51
CA ARG A 168 1.81 7.52 -6.38
C ARG A 168 1.94 8.75 -7.27
N LEU A 169 3.10 9.41 -7.24
CA LEU A 169 3.39 10.57 -8.07
C LEU A 169 3.28 10.23 -9.57
N LYS A 170 3.81 9.08 -9.99
CA LYS A 170 3.74 8.65 -11.38
C LYS A 170 2.31 8.33 -11.82
N ILE A 171 1.51 7.65 -10.99
CA ILE A 171 0.10 7.39 -11.30
C ILE A 171 -0.67 8.70 -11.44
N SER A 172 -0.44 9.68 -10.56
CA SER A 172 -1.16 10.97 -10.56
C SER A 172 -0.98 11.79 -11.83
N ARG A 173 0.04 11.50 -12.65
CA ARG A 173 0.27 12.17 -13.93
C ARG A 173 -0.73 11.77 -15.02
N PHE A 174 -1.29 10.60 -14.95
CA PHE A 174 -2.14 10.06 -16.03
C PHE A 174 -3.47 9.45 -15.55
N SER A 175 -3.69 9.36 -14.24
CA SER A 175 -4.92 8.81 -13.67
C SER A 175 -5.23 9.44 -12.32
N ASP A 176 -6.49 9.40 -11.92
CA ASP A 176 -6.94 9.95 -10.65
C ASP A 176 -6.66 8.99 -9.49
N LEU A 177 -6.49 9.57 -8.30
CA LEU A 177 -6.42 8.89 -7.02
C LEU A 177 -7.70 9.24 -6.26
N VAL A 178 -8.61 8.29 -6.11
CA VAL A 178 -9.97 8.55 -5.63
C VAL A 178 -10.14 8.12 -4.18
N HIS A 179 -10.55 9.05 -3.34
CA HIS A 179 -10.95 8.81 -1.96
C HIS A 179 -12.40 8.35 -1.89
N ILE A 180 -12.64 7.30 -1.13
CA ILE A 180 -13.99 6.82 -0.79
C ILE A 180 -14.25 7.24 0.65
N ASN A 181 -15.14 8.21 0.84
CA ASN A 181 -15.53 8.73 2.14
C ASN A 181 -16.47 7.75 2.86
N GLU A 182 -16.02 6.52 3.03
CA GLU A 182 -16.70 5.43 3.70
C GLU A 182 -15.68 4.59 4.47
N TYR A 183 -16.04 4.11 5.67
CA TYR A 183 -15.19 3.26 6.52
C TYR A 183 -15.28 1.80 6.03
N LEU A 184 -14.39 1.40 5.12
CA LEU A 184 -14.49 0.12 4.43
C LEU A 184 -13.67 -1.00 5.06
N TYR A 185 -12.80 -0.70 6.01
CA TYR A 185 -11.99 -1.70 6.70
C TYR A 185 -11.62 -1.26 8.13
N THR A 186 -11.09 -2.20 8.90
CA THR A 186 -10.59 -1.98 10.25
C THR A 186 -9.16 -2.50 10.34
N GLU A 187 -8.26 -1.70 10.88
CA GLU A 187 -6.93 -2.10 11.30
C GLU A 187 -6.97 -2.46 12.79
N ILE A 188 -6.46 -3.63 13.14
CA ILE A 188 -6.38 -4.08 14.53
C ILE A 188 -4.91 -4.17 14.92
N GLU A 189 -4.47 -3.25 15.76
CA GLU A 189 -3.14 -3.27 16.34
C GLU A 189 -3.16 -4.16 17.60
N HIS A 190 -2.50 -5.30 17.53
CA HIS A 190 -2.20 -6.12 18.70
C HIS A 190 -0.96 -5.54 19.38
N ASP A 191 -1.14 -4.90 20.51
CA ASP A 191 -0.08 -4.16 21.20
C ASP A 191 0.88 -5.15 21.91
N GLU A 192 1.94 -5.54 21.22
CA GLU A 192 3.08 -6.25 21.82
C GLU A 192 4.30 -5.32 21.99
N ARG A 193 4.24 -4.07 21.61
CA ARG A 193 5.37 -3.13 21.69
C ARG A 193 5.07 -1.99 22.65
N LYS A 194 5.97 -1.79 23.62
CA LYS A 194 5.97 -0.62 24.50
C LYS A 194 5.94 0.65 23.64
N SER A 195 4.82 1.35 23.67
CA SER A 195 4.63 2.61 22.99
C SER A 195 5.60 3.67 23.50
N GLY A 196 6.29 4.35 22.61
CA GLY A 196 7.13 5.50 22.97
C GLY A 196 7.83 6.18 21.80
N GLU A 197 7.92 5.56 20.65
CA GLU A 197 8.72 6.08 19.54
C GLU A 197 7.84 6.31 18.33
N LYS A 198 7.12 7.41 18.17
CA LYS A 198 6.44 7.58 16.86
C LYS A 198 5.90 8.94 16.48
N LEU A 199 6.30 10.05 17.06
CA LEU A 199 5.71 11.32 16.58
C LEU A 199 6.70 12.31 15.94
N PHE A 200 8.00 12.04 15.93
CA PHE A 200 9.00 12.95 15.37
C PHE A 200 10.13 12.25 14.60
N ASP A 201 9.88 11.07 14.05
CA ASP A 201 10.86 10.32 13.24
C ASP A 201 11.28 11.08 11.97
N TYR A 202 10.46 12.01 11.53
CA TYR A 202 10.66 12.83 10.33
C TYR A 202 11.88 13.79 10.45
N VAL A 203 12.26 14.16 11.65
CA VAL A 203 13.35 15.13 11.89
C VAL A 203 14.62 14.44 12.44
N ASP A 204 14.61 13.12 12.62
CA ASP A 204 15.77 12.39 13.10
C ASP A 204 16.86 12.38 12.00
N PRO A 205 18.09 12.88 12.30
CA PRO A 205 19.22 12.80 11.37
C PRO A 205 19.52 11.39 10.83
N LYS A 206 19.04 10.35 11.51
CA LYS A 206 19.13 8.95 11.08
C LYS A 206 18.27 8.66 9.83
N ASN A 207 17.25 9.49 9.54
CA ASN A 207 16.36 9.34 8.39
C ASN A 207 16.75 10.21 7.20
N ARG A 208 18.01 10.68 7.16
CA ARG A 208 18.49 11.55 6.08
C ARG A 208 18.35 10.91 4.70
N ASP A 209 18.65 9.63 4.59
CA ASP A 209 18.58 8.91 3.31
C ASP A 209 17.14 8.83 2.79
N LEU A 210 16.18 8.62 3.68
CA LEU A 210 14.75 8.66 3.37
C LEU A 210 14.34 10.04 2.84
N GLN A 211 14.75 11.12 3.51
CA GLN A 211 14.44 12.48 3.07
C GLN A 211 15.04 12.78 1.69
N ILE A 212 16.29 12.39 1.45
CA ILE A 212 16.94 12.58 0.16
C ILE A 212 16.20 11.84 -0.95
N GLU A 213 15.77 10.60 -0.72
CA GLU A 213 15.00 9.86 -1.72
C GLU A 213 13.64 10.50 -2.01
N MET A 214 12.92 10.98 -0.97
CA MET A 214 11.64 11.69 -1.15
C MET A 214 11.82 12.99 -1.94
N GLU A 215 12.87 13.78 -1.66
CA GLU A 215 13.20 14.99 -2.40
C GLU A 215 13.55 14.68 -3.86
N HIS A 216 14.30 13.61 -4.12
CA HIS A 216 14.62 13.19 -5.49
C HIS A 216 13.38 12.77 -6.26
N ALA A 217 12.50 11.95 -5.67
CA ALA A 217 11.28 11.52 -6.30
C ALA A 217 10.35 12.70 -6.60
N CYS A 218 10.24 13.66 -5.67
CA CYS A 218 9.48 14.88 -5.86
C CYS A 218 10.06 15.76 -6.98
N THR A 219 11.37 15.95 -6.98
CA THR A 219 12.08 16.77 -7.99
C THR A 219 11.91 16.16 -9.38
N ASP A 220 12.09 14.84 -9.53
CA ASP A 220 11.86 14.13 -10.79
C ASP A 220 10.42 14.35 -11.29
N HIS A 221 9.45 14.19 -10.38
CA HIS A 221 8.04 14.44 -10.71
C HIS A 221 7.80 15.87 -11.22
N LEU A 222 8.31 16.88 -10.49
CA LEU A 222 8.17 18.31 -10.88
C LEU A 222 8.81 18.62 -12.24
N GLN A 223 9.98 18.03 -12.52
CA GLN A 223 10.63 18.17 -13.81
C GLN A 223 9.78 17.58 -14.94
N GLN A 224 9.22 16.39 -14.71
CA GLN A 224 8.43 15.68 -15.73
C GLN A 224 7.07 16.32 -16.01
N ILE A 225 6.47 17.02 -15.05
CA ILE A 225 5.23 17.79 -15.27
C ILE A 225 5.49 19.23 -15.68
N GLY A 226 6.75 19.66 -15.81
CA GLY A 226 7.11 21.03 -16.20
C GLY A 226 6.88 22.09 -15.10
N ALA A 227 6.78 21.67 -13.83
CA ALA A 227 6.53 22.55 -12.68
C ALA A 227 7.80 22.83 -11.84
N TYR A 228 8.96 22.37 -12.29
CA TYR A 228 10.21 22.61 -11.59
C TYR A 228 10.71 24.03 -11.88
N LEU A 229 10.80 24.84 -10.84
CA LEU A 229 11.40 26.19 -10.90
C LEU A 229 12.91 26.08 -10.64
N LYS A 230 13.70 26.68 -11.52
CA LYS A 230 15.15 26.77 -11.37
C LYS A 230 15.53 27.92 -10.46
#